data_ac258297745d1f6dd95dd035a98bbf07
#
_entry.id   ac258297745d1f6dd95dd035a98bbf07
#
_cell.length_a   1.000
_cell.length_b   1.000
_cell.length_c   1.000
_cell.angle_alpha   90.00
_cell.angle_beta   90.00
_cell.angle_gamma   90.00
#
_symmetry.space_group_name_H-M   'P 1'
#
loop_
_entity.id
_entity.type
_entity.pdbx_description
1 polymer ?
#
loop_
_entity_poly.entity_id
_entity_poly.type
_entity_poly.pdbx_seq_one_letter_code
_entity_poly.pdbx_strand_id
1 'polypeptide(L)'
;MDNGYRQEYMKKIFISLLALGCLVACTPKKTAYEQYTELYDNVGAQLETVEDRAVRDSIIGDFVAQGYALLMENIDDITSDSIVLAHFYMLTPEQKAELFAAIPAERLEMPTLEPVYKEYQIELKTSSGNPYIEITSLKADGTALALSELVGKTEYVLVDLWASWCGPCRRLMPVLKELYTSYHPSGKLEILGVSCDRDEAAWLKAIEEDELPWLHIRDQRAEPYNPCDHYGISAIPTTILINKEGMIVGRNLNEAEIEEILNK
;
A
#
# COMPACT_ATOMS: atom_id res chain seq x y z
N MET A 1 -16.80 70.16 29.46
CA MET A 1 -15.78 69.39 28.76
C MET A 1 -16.44 68.76 27.55
N ASP A 2 -15.92 69.10 26.40
CA ASP A 2 -16.53 69.18 25.11
C ASP A 2 -16.86 67.82 24.48
N ASN A 3 -18.10 67.65 24.07
CA ASN A 3 -18.63 66.42 23.44
C ASN A 3 -17.97 66.12 22.07
N GLY A 4 -17.31 67.11 21.47
CA GLY A 4 -16.59 67.02 20.23
C GLY A 4 -15.27 66.21 20.34
N TYR A 5 -14.57 66.40 21.46
CA TYR A 5 -13.30 65.74 21.71
C TYR A 5 -13.46 64.21 21.92
N ARG A 6 -14.58 63.80 22.51
CA ARG A 6 -14.93 62.40 22.75
C ARG A 6 -15.32 61.66 21.46
N GLN A 7 -16.01 62.36 20.55
CA GLN A 7 -16.36 61.79 19.25
C GLN A 7 -15.16 61.61 18.32
N GLU A 8 -14.21 62.54 18.34
CA GLU A 8 -13.00 62.48 17.52
C GLU A 8 -12.04 61.44 18.04
N TYR A 9 -11.93 61.25 19.35
CA TYR A 9 -11.13 60.19 19.99
C TYR A 9 -11.69 58.79 19.71
N MET A 10 -13.02 58.63 19.78
CA MET A 10 -13.69 57.38 19.44
C MET A 10 -13.57 57.04 17.96
N LYS A 11 -13.60 57.99 17.04
CA LYS A 11 -13.34 57.79 15.61
C LYS A 11 -11.90 57.32 15.34
N LYS A 12 -10.91 57.87 16.02
CA LYS A 12 -9.50 57.46 15.89
C LYS A 12 -9.27 56.07 16.43
N ILE A 13 -9.92 55.65 17.53
CA ILE A 13 -9.90 54.29 18.06
C ILE A 13 -10.58 53.31 17.09
N PHE A 14 -11.71 53.70 16.49
CA PHE A 14 -12.42 52.84 15.54
C PHE A 14 -11.64 52.64 14.23
N ILE A 15 -10.94 53.69 13.75
CA ILE A 15 -10.08 53.58 12.55
C ILE A 15 -8.83 52.73 12.85
N SER A 16 -8.24 52.84 14.06
CA SER A 16 -7.10 51.98 14.45
C SER A 16 -7.50 50.54 14.67
N LEU A 17 -8.71 50.27 15.19
CA LEU A 17 -9.23 48.90 15.33
C LEU A 17 -9.61 48.25 13.98
N LEU A 18 -10.12 49.06 13.02
CA LEU A 18 -10.34 48.57 11.64
C LEU A 18 -9.04 48.33 10.90
N ALA A 19 -7.99 49.13 11.13
CA ALA A 19 -6.67 48.91 10.55
C ALA A 19 -5.96 47.65 11.14
N LEU A 20 -6.17 47.36 12.45
CA LEU A 20 -5.67 46.14 13.07
C LEU A 20 -6.48 44.90 12.63
N GLY A 21 -7.79 45.04 12.40
CA GLY A 21 -8.65 43.96 11.90
C GLY A 21 -8.34 43.54 10.47
N CYS A 22 -7.81 44.45 9.63
CA CYS A 22 -7.37 44.12 8.26
C CYS A 22 -5.98 43.52 8.16
N LEU A 23 -5.15 43.58 9.21
CA LEU A 23 -3.81 42.97 9.22
C LEU A 23 -3.83 41.51 9.68
N VAL A 24 -4.93 41.00 10.23
CA VAL A 24 -5.09 39.59 10.60
C VAL A 24 -5.65 38.73 9.45
N ALA A 25 -6.03 39.31 8.31
CA ALA A 25 -6.76 38.68 7.23
C ALA A 25 -5.92 38.35 5.98
N CYS A 26 -4.59 38.37 6.06
CA CYS A 26 -3.71 38.05 4.90
C CYS A 26 -2.52 37.16 5.25
N THR A 27 -2.68 36.17 6.10
CA THR A 27 -1.80 35.00 5.97
C THR A 27 -2.36 34.21 4.81
N PRO A 28 -1.56 33.95 3.75
CA PRO A 28 -2.03 33.10 2.66
C PRO A 28 -2.47 31.76 3.26
N LYS A 29 -3.64 31.27 2.86
CA LYS A 29 -4.13 29.95 3.29
C LYS A 29 -3.10 28.92 2.81
N LYS A 30 -2.59 28.08 3.72
CA LYS A 30 -1.65 27.02 3.37
C LYS A 30 -2.28 26.12 2.31
N THR A 31 -1.46 25.70 1.35
CA THR A 31 -1.85 24.67 0.40
C THR A 31 -2.11 23.34 1.10
N ALA A 32 -2.83 22.44 0.48
CA ALA A 32 -3.02 21.09 1.00
C ALA A 32 -1.69 20.38 1.26
N TYR A 33 -0.73 20.55 0.36
CA TYR A 33 0.60 19.95 0.50
C TYR A 33 1.39 20.53 1.69
N GLU A 34 1.34 21.84 1.93
CA GLU A 34 1.99 22.44 3.11
C GLU A 34 1.35 21.95 4.41
N GLN A 35 0.03 21.80 4.47
CA GLN A 35 -0.68 21.23 5.62
C GLN A 35 -0.29 19.75 5.85
N TYR A 36 -0.20 18.98 4.78
CA TYR A 36 0.22 17.60 4.84
C TYR A 36 1.67 17.44 5.32
N THR A 37 2.58 18.29 4.85
CA THR A 37 3.99 18.27 5.28
C THR A 37 4.11 18.55 6.78
N GLU A 38 3.36 19.52 7.30
CA GLU A 38 3.32 19.80 8.74
C GLU A 38 2.76 18.64 9.56
N LEU A 39 1.72 17.98 9.05
CA LEU A 39 1.16 16.78 9.67
C LEU A 39 2.20 15.66 9.72
N TYR A 40 2.92 15.42 8.61
CA TYR A 40 3.98 14.42 8.51
C TYR A 40 5.13 14.68 9.48
N ASP A 41 5.63 15.92 9.54
CA ASP A 41 6.73 16.32 10.42
C ASP A 41 6.34 16.18 11.89
N ASN A 42 5.11 16.57 12.26
CA ASN A 42 4.59 16.42 13.62
C ASN A 42 4.51 14.93 14.04
N VAL A 43 4.03 14.07 13.17
CA VAL A 43 3.95 12.62 13.42
C VAL A 43 5.35 12.02 13.53
N GLY A 44 6.28 12.41 12.67
CA GLY A 44 7.68 11.99 12.74
C GLY A 44 8.29 12.30 14.12
N ALA A 45 8.12 13.53 14.60
CA ALA A 45 8.60 13.96 15.91
C ALA A 45 7.97 13.18 17.08
N GLN A 46 6.68 12.85 17.00
CA GLN A 46 6.01 12.02 17.99
C GLN A 46 6.57 10.59 18.01
N LEU A 47 6.77 9.98 16.83
CA LEU A 47 7.26 8.61 16.70
C LEU A 47 8.72 8.43 17.18
N GLU A 48 9.53 9.49 17.17
CA GLU A 48 10.91 9.44 17.73
C GLU A 48 10.93 9.23 19.25
N THR A 49 9.88 9.67 19.95
CA THR A 49 9.81 9.66 21.43
C THR A 49 8.97 8.53 22.00
N VAL A 50 8.25 7.78 21.17
CA VAL A 50 7.35 6.71 21.57
C VAL A 50 7.93 5.35 21.26
N GLU A 51 8.15 4.50 22.28
CA GLU A 51 8.62 3.12 22.13
C GLU A 51 7.47 2.11 22.09
N ASP A 52 6.36 2.40 22.77
CA ASP A 52 5.21 1.52 22.86
C ASP A 52 4.57 1.32 21.47
N ARG A 53 4.47 0.05 21.04
CA ARG A 53 3.97 -0.31 19.71
C ARG A 53 2.51 0.10 19.51
N ALA A 54 1.64 -0.12 20.49
CA ALA A 54 0.22 0.19 20.36
C ALA A 54 -0.01 1.71 20.24
N VAL A 55 0.78 2.51 20.96
CA VAL A 55 0.76 3.97 20.85
C VAL A 55 1.27 4.41 19.48
N ARG A 56 2.34 3.81 18.97
CA ARG A 56 2.86 4.09 17.61
C ARG A 56 1.82 3.77 16.55
N ASP A 57 1.19 2.61 16.64
CA ASP A 57 0.15 2.18 15.69
C ASP A 57 -1.06 3.15 15.72
N SER A 58 -1.44 3.67 16.89
CA SER A 58 -2.47 4.69 17.02
C SER A 58 -2.08 6.02 16.36
N ILE A 59 -0.84 6.50 16.58
CA ILE A 59 -0.33 7.74 15.97
C ILE A 59 -0.32 7.62 14.44
N ILE A 60 0.10 6.47 13.92
CA ILE A 60 0.10 6.21 12.47
C ILE A 60 -1.33 6.15 11.93
N GLY A 61 -2.26 5.50 12.64
CA GLY A 61 -3.66 5.45 12.26
C GLY A 61 -4.31 6.84 12.17
N ASP A 62 -4.04 7.69 13.17
CA ASP A 62 -4.51 9.08 13.18
C ASP A 62 -3.91 9.90 12.03
N PHE A 63 -2.64 9.70 11.71
CA PHE A 63 -1.98 10.33 10.55
C PHE A 63 -2.63 9.91 9.24
N VAL A 64 -2.89 8.62 9.06
CA VAL A 64 -3.55 8.10 7.84
C VAL A 64 -4.94 8.70 7.70
N ALA A 65 -5.72 8.76 8.77
CA ALA A 65 -7.06 9.33 8.75
C ALA A 65 -7.06 10.83 8.43
N GLN A 66 -6.18 11.61 9.06
CA GLN A 66 -6.07 13.06 8.82
C GLN A 66 -5.53 13.38 7.41
N GLY A 67 -4.53 12.63 6.94
CA GLY A 67 -3.98 12.80 5.60
C GLY A 67 -5.01 12.48 4.52
N TYR A 68 -5.80 11.41 4.70
CA TYR A 68 -6.90 11.08 3.80
C TYR A 68 -8.00 12.15 3.80
N ALA A 69 -8.42 12.66 4.95
CA ALA A 69 -9.40 13.73 5.04
C ALA A 69 -8.92 15.01 4.32
N LEU A 70 -7.67 15.41 4.57
CA LEU A 70 -7.05 16.57 3.91
C LEU A 70 -7.00 16.40 2.39
N LEU A 71 -6.68 15.18 1.92
CA LEU A 71 -6.65 14.85 0.50
C LEU A 71 -8.04 14.98 -0.13
N MET A 72 -9.07 14.40 0.49
CA MET A 72 -10.44 14.44 -0.01
C MET A 72 -11.05 15.84 0.01
N GLU A 73 -10.73 16.67 1.01
CA GLU A 73 -11.15 18.07 1.08
C GLU A 73 -10.54 18.95 -0.03
N ASN A 74 -9.40 18.53 -0.58
CA ASN A 74 -8.65 19.29 -1.59
C ASN A 74 -8.47 18.51 -2.90
N ILE A 75 -9.36 17.57 -3.17
CA ILE A 75 -9.22 16.62 -4.30
C ILE A 75 -9.15 17.33 -5.67
N ASP A 76 -9.78 18.48 -5.82
CA ASP A 76 -9.75 19.28 -7.05
C ASP A 76 -8.44 20.07 -7.24
N ASP A 77 -7.62 20.22 -6.19
CA ASP A 77 -6.34 20.92 -6.26
C ASP A 77 -5.24 19.97 -6.75
N ILE A 78 -4.59 20.32 -7.88
CA ILE A 78 -3.50 19.53 -8.45
C ILE A 78 -2.32 19.34 -7.48
N THR A 79 -2.14 20.24 -6.50
CA THR A 79 -1.10 20.08 -5.48
C THR A 79 -1.37 18.88 -4.56
N SER A 80 -2.61 18.40 -4.50
CA SER A 80 -2.99 17.20 -3.76
C SER A 80 -2.42 15.92 -4.37
N ASP A 81 -2.01 15.92 -5.64
CA ASP A 81 -1.41 14.75 -6.30
C ASP A 81 -0.17 14.23 -5.55
N SER A 82 0.62 15.16 -4.98
CA SER A 82 1.78 14.79 -4.14
C SER A 82 1.36 14.06 -2.86
N ILE A 83 0.18 14.40 -2.30
CA ILE A 83 -0.39 13.71 -1.14
C ILE A 83 -0.89 12.33 -1.56
N VAL A 84 -1.50 12.19 -2.75
CA VAL A 84 -1.89 10.87 -3.29
C VAL A 84 -0.68 9.95 -3.31
N LEU A 85 0.44 10.40 -3.91
CA LEU A 85 1.66 9.58 -3.99
C LEU A 85 2.19 9.17 -2.62
N ALA A 86 2.20 10.10 -1.65
CA ALA A 86 2.72 9.84 -0.30
C ALA A 86 1.80 8.93 0.52
N HIS A 87 0.49 8.98 0.28
CA HIS A 87 -0.52 8.34 1.13
C HIS A 87 -1.07 7.02 0.57
N PHE A 88 -0.96 6.82 -0.74
CA PHE A 88 -1.58 5.70 -1.49
C PHE A 88 -1.40 4.33 -0.83
N TYR A 89 -0.17 4.02 -0.39
CA TYR A 89 0.15 2.71 0.20
C TYR A 89 -0.39 2.49 1.62
N MET A 90 -0.90 3.56 2.25
CA MET A 90 -1.47 3.51 3.59
C MET A 90 -3.00 3.43 3.58
N LEU A 91 -3.63 3.62 2.40
CA LEU A 91 -5.08 3.62 2.25
C LEU A 91 -5.65 2.21 2.17
N THR A 92 -6.85 2.04 2.74
CA THR A 92 -7.62 0.80 2.57
C THR A 92 -8.13 0.67 1.12
N PRO A 93 -8.51 -0.54 0.67
CA PRO A 93 -9.10 -0.72 -0.65
C PRO A 93 -10.32 0.17 -0.91
N GLU A 94 -11.18 0.38 0.10
CA GLU A 94 -12.37 1.22 0.01
C GLU A 94 -11.98 2.71 -0.14
N GLN A 95 -11.00 3.18 0.62
CA GLN A 95 -10.47 4.54 0.51
C GLN A 95 -9.82 4.80 -0.85
N LYS A 96 -9.08 3.83 -1.39
CA LYS A 96 -8.52 3.90 -2.75
C LYS A 96 -9.63 3.99 -3.79
N ALA A 97 -10.69 3.19 -3.66
CA ALA A 97 -11.82 3.21 -4.58
C ALA A 97 -12.54 4.58 -4.57
N GLU A 98 -12.79 5.14 -3.38
CA GLU A 98 -13.39 6.47 -3.22
C GLU A 98 -12.49 7.57 -3.79
N LEU A 99 -11.19 7.52 -3.49
CA LEU A 99 -10.20 8.48 -3.98
C LEU A 99 -10.15 8.52 -5.50
N PHE A 100 -9.95 7.37 -6.15
CA PHE A 100 -9.81 7.32 -7.62
C PHE A 100 -11.12 7.58 -8.35
N ALA A 101 -12.27 7.36 -7.71
CA ALA A 101 -13.57 7.77 -8.24
C ALA A 101 -13.78 9.29 -8.18
N ALA A 102 -13.13 9.98 -7.24
CA ALA A 102 -13.25 11.43 -7.06
C ALA A 102 -12.28 12.24 -7.94
N ILE A 103 -11.16 11.64 -8.37
CA ILE A 103 -10.17 12.33 -9.23
C ILE A 103 -10.67 12.37 -10.68
N PRO A 104 -10.68 13.54 -11.35
CA PRO A 104 -11.01 13.65 -12.76
C PRO A 104 -10.15 12.74 -13.66
N ALA A 105 -10.77 12.09 -14.65
CA ALA A 105 -10.11 11.09 -15.50
C ALA A 105 -8.87 11.63 -16.19
N GLU A 106 -8.89 12.88 -16.64
CA GLU A 106 -7.74 13.55 -17.28
C GLU A 106 -6.54 13.71 -16.35
N ARG A 107 -6.75 13.81 -15.03
CA ARG A 107 -5.67 13.86 -14.04
C ARG A 107 -5.06 12.48 -13.79
N LEU A 108 -5.87 11.42 -13.85
CA LEU A 108 -5.39 10.05 -13.65
C LEU A 108 -4.40 9.60 -14.75
N GLU A 109 -4.48 10.22 -15.93
CA GLU A 109 -3.58 9.96 -17.07
C GLU A 109 -2.32 10.86 -17.03
N MET A 110 -2.24 11.82 -16.09
CA MET A 110 -1.05 12.66 -15.97
C MET A 110 0.14 11.86 -15.42
N PRO A 111 1.39 12.20 -15.85
CA PRO A 111 2.60 11.48 -15.42
C PRO A 111 2.77 11.36 -13.91
N THR A 112 2.18 12.27 -13.14
CA THR A 112 2.23 12.26 -11.67
C THR A 112 1.40 11.14 -11.08
N LEU A 113 0.15 10.94 -11.53
CA LEU A 113 -0.77 9.96 -10.96
C LEU A 113 -0.84 8.64 -11.74
N GLU A 114 -0.50 8.65 -13.04
CA GLU A 114 -0.56 7.47 -13.89
C GLU A 114 0.08 6.21 -13.25
N PRO A 115 1.27 6.28 -12.62
CA PRO A 115 1.90 5.09 -12.04
C PRO A 115 1.05 4.46 -10.92
N VAL A 116 0.59 5.25 -9.94
CA VAL A 116 -0.23 4.75 -8.82
C VAL A 116 -1.63 4.35 -9.27
N TYR A 117 -2.18 5.00 -10.28
CA TYR A 117 -3.47 4.62 -10.86
C TYR A 117 -3.38 3.29 -11.61
N LYS A 118 -2.32 3.04 -12.37
CA LYS A 118 -2.07 1.73 -12.98
C LYS A 118 -1.92 0.64 -11.94
N GLU A 119 -1.19 0.91 -10.86
CA GLU A 119 -1.06 -0.02 -9.76
C GLU A 119 -2.42 -0.34 -9.12
N TYR A 120 -3.23 0.68 -8.82
CA TYR A 120 -4.58 0.48 -8.33
C TYR A 120 -5.44 -0.36 -9.28
N GLN A 121 -5.35 -0.14 -10.59
CA GLN A 121 -6.08 -0.95 -11.57
C GLN A 121 -5.66 -2.42 -11.55
N ILE A 122 -4.37 -2.71 -11.32
CA ILE A 122 -3.89 -4.08 -11.18
C ILE A 122 -4.36 -4.67 -9.84
N GLU A 123 -4.30 -3.88 -8.75
CA GLU A 123 -4.82 -4.29 -7.44
C GLU A 123 -6.31 -4.68 -7.53
N LEU A 124 -7.12 -3.92 -8.27
CA LEU A 124 -8.52 -4.27 -8.55
C LEU A 124 -8.64 -5.62 -9.29
N LYS A 125 -7.81 -5.86 -10.31
CA LYS A 125 -7.83 -7.11 -11.08
C LYS A 125 -7.35 -8.31 -10.26
N THR A 126 -6.53 -8.07 -9.25
CA THR A 126 -5.98 -9.11 -8.36
C THR A 126 -6.68 -9.17 -7.01
N SER A 127 -7.82 -8.51 -6.85
CA SER A 127 -8.66 -8.60 -5.66
C SER A 127 -9.51 -9.88 -5.64
N SER A 128 -10.01 -10.22 -4.45
CA SER A 128 -10.88 -11.39 -4.25
C SER A 128 -12.10 -11.37 -5.19
N GLY A 129 -12.46 -12.52 -5.70
CA GLY A 129 -13.55 -12.71 -6.66
C GLY A 129 -13.16 -12.57 -8.13
N ASN A 130 -11.91 -12.18 -8.44
CA ASN A 130 -11.42 -12.15 -9.82
C ASN A 130 -10.64 -13.44 -10.16
N PRO A 131 -10.54 -13.80 -11.45
CA PRO A 131 -9.64 -14.86 -11.87
C PRO A 131 -8.17 -14.46 -11.64
N TYR A 132 -7.32 -15.44 -11.34
CA TYR A 132 -5.90 -15.17 -11.22
C TYR A 132 -5.30 -14.69 -12.56
N ILE A 133 -4.18 -13.97 -12.46
CA ILE A 133 -3.39 -13.58 -13.64
C ILE A 133 -2.33 -14.67 -13.87
N GLU A 134 -2.27 -15.20 -15.09
CA GLU A 134 -1.22 -16.17 -15.45
C GLU A 134 0.15 -15.53 -15.34
N ILE A 135 1.07 -16.23 -14.68
CA ILE A 135 2.48 -15.89 -14.60
C ILE A 135 3.33 -17.10 -14.93
N THR A 136 4.43 -16.85 -15.60
CA THR A 136 5.45 -17.86 -15.89
C THR A 136 6.82 -17.26 -15.58
N SER A 137 7.71 -18.02 -14.96
CA SER A 137 9.11 -17.63 -14.84
C SER A 137 10.01 -18.84 -14.64
N LEU A 138 11.31 -18.59 -14.41
CA LEU A 138 12.31 -19.65 -14.33
C LEU A 138 12.51 -20.10 -12.87
N LYS A 139 12.56 -21.43 -12.70
CA LYS A 139 13.05 -22.08 -11.48
C LYS A 139 14.58 -21.99 -11.38
N ALA A 140 15.11 -22.42 -10.24
CA ALA A 140 16.55 -22.50 -9.98
C ALA A 140 17.32 -23.36 -10.98
N ASP A 141 16.68 -24.38 -11.57
CA ASP A 141 17.28 -25.26 -12.59
C ASP A 141 17.21 -24.69 -14.03
N GLY A 142 16.70 -23.45 -14.18
CA GLY A 142 16.52 -22.78 -15.46
C GLY A 142 15.31 -23.23 -16.26
N THR A 143 14.51 -24.17 -15.75
CA THR A 143 13.27 -24.59 -16.42
C THR A 143 12.13 -23.63 -16.07
N ALA A 144 11.24 -23.38 -17.04
CA ALA A 144 10.06 -22.56 -16.82
C ALA A 144 9.02 -23.29 -15.98
N LEU A 145 8.27 -22.52 -15.17
CA LEU A 145 7.09 -22.96 -14.44
C LEU A 145 6.00 -21.91 -14.60
N ALA A 146 4.82 -22.35 -15.03
CA ALA A 146 3.62 -21.54 -15.12
C ALA A 146 2.71 -21.76 -13.90
N LEU A 147 2.03 -20.72 -13.43
CA LEU A 147 1.11 -20.82 -12.31
C LEU A 147 -0.06 -21.79 -12.61
N SER A 148 -0.49 -21.84 -13.87
CA SER A 148 -1.51 -22.81 -14.36
C SER A 148 -1.10 -24.28 -14.21
N GLU A 149 0.18 -24.58 -14.05
CA GLU A 149 0.65 -25.95 -13.77
C GLU A 149 0.36 -26.36 -12.31
N LEU A 150 0.07 -25.39 -11.42
CA LEU A 150 -0.22 -25.63 -10.00
C LEU A 150 -1.72 -25.46 -9.68
N VAL A 151 -2.38 -24.46 -10.28
CA VAL A 151 -3.81 -24.21 -10.06
C VAL A 151 -4.64 -25.41 -10.49
N GLY A 152 -5.51 -25.87 -9.58
CA GLY A 152 -6.34 -27.07 -9.79
C GLY A 152 -5.64 -28.40 -9.47
N LYS A 153 -4.37 -28.40 -9.04
CA LYS A 153 -3.68 -29.63 -8.54
C LYS A 153 -3.93 -29.82 -7.03
N THR A 154 -4.08 -28.73 -6.31
CA THR A 154 -4.47 -28.66 -4.91
C THR A 154 -5.76 -27.84 -4.79
N GLU A 155 -6.39 -27.85 -3.61
CA GLU A 155 -7.59 -27.02 -3.38
C GLU A 155 -7.28 -25.53 -3.46
N TYR A 156 -6.08 -25.13 -3.01
CA TYR A 156 -5.60 -23.76 -3.03
C TYR A 156 -4.12 -23.67 -3.43
N VAL A 157 -3.77 -22.58 -4.08
CA VAL A 157 -2.38 -22.17 -4.34
C VAL A 157 -2.16 -20.80 -3.68
N LEU A 158 -1.16 -20.69 -2.81
CA LEU A 158 -0.70 -19.43 -2.25
C LEU A 158 0.52 -18.96 -3.05
N VAL A 159 0.37 -17.85 -3.75
CA VAL A 159 1.48 -17.15 -4.40
C VAL A 159 2.08 -16.19 -3.39
N ASP A 160 3.35 -16.39 -3.03
CA ASP A 160 4.12 -15.53 -2.11
C ASP A 160 5.16 -14.73 -2.90
N LEU A 161 4.93 -13.41 -3.02
CA LEU A 161 5.87 -12.49 -3.66
C LEU A 161 6.80 -11.90 -2.60
N TRP A 162 8.08 -12.23 -2.73
CA TRP A 162 9.09 -11.96 -1.71
C TRP A 162 10.46 -11.58 -2.29
N ALA A 163 11.45 -11.34 -1.45
CA ALA A 163 12.85 -11.24 -1.84
C ALA A 163 13.79 -11.60 -0.67
N SER A 164 15.00 -12.03 -0.99
CA SER A 164 16.03 -12.40 -0.01
C SER A 164 16.41 -11.27 0.94
N TRP A 165 16.41 -10.05 0.45
CA TRP A 165 16.72 -8.82 1.20
C TRP A 165 15.53 -8.24 1.97
N CYS A 166 14.32 -8.78 1.77
CA CYS A 166 13.08 -8.31 2.41
C CYS A 166 12.95 -8.89 3.83
N GLY A 167 13.34 -8.13 4.84
CA GLY A 167 13.23 -8.54 6.23
C GLY A 167 11.83 -8.93 6.70
N PRO A 168 10.78 -8.16 6.38
CA PRO A 168 9.39 -8.57 6.67
C PRO A 168 8.99 -9.89 5.99
N CYS A 169 9.41 -10.13 4.73
CA CYS A 169 9.15 -11.38 4.02
C CYS A 169 9.78 -12.57 4.76
N ARG A 170 11.08 -12.44 5.13
CA ARG A 170 11.80 -13.49 5.86
C ARG A 170 11.16 -13.83 7.21
N ARG A 171 10.50 -12.84 7.86
CA ARG A 171 9.72 -13.09 9.10
C ARG A 171 8.40 -13.82 8.87
N LEU A 172 7.85 -13.77 7.66
CA LEU A 172 6.64 -14.50 7.30
C LEU A 172 6.94 -15.98 6.98
N MET A 173 8.15 -16.33 6.55
CA MET A 173 8.51 -17.70 6.13
C MET A 173 8.20 -18.78 7.18
N PRO A 174 8.44 -18.60 8.50
CA PRO A 174 8.04 -19.61 9.49
C PRO A 174 6.54 -19.92 9.47
N VAL A 175 5.69 -18.90 9.34
CA VAL A 175 4.22 -19.07 9.26
C VAL A 175 3.84 -19.85 8.00
N LEU A 176 4.41 -19.48 6.85
CA LEU A 176 4.17 -20.21 5.59
C LEU A 176 4.64 -21.67 5.65
N LYS A 177 5.75 -21.95 6.37
CA LYS A 177 6.24 -23.33 6.60
C LYS A 177 5.25 -24.13 7.44
N GLU A 178 4.65 -23.55 8.47
CA GLU A 178 3.63 -24.20 9.30
C GLU A 178 2.38 -24.52 8.48
N LEU A 179 1.88 -23.57 7.70
CA LEU A 179 0.76 -23.78 6.78
C LEU A 179 1.07 -24.87 5.74
N TYR A 180 2.26 -24.80 5.11
CA TYR A 180 2.65 -25.79 4.11
C TYR A 180 2.74 -27.19 4.72
N THR A 181 3.40 -27.34 5.87
CA THR A 181 3.53 -28.62 6.55
C THR A 181 2.19 -29.21 6.95
N SER A 182 1.25 -28.38 7.38
CA SER A 182 -0.07 -28.82 7.85
C SER A 182 -1.03 -29.19 6.72
N TYR A 183 -0.99 -28.46 5.59
CA TYR A 183 -2.04 -28.56 4.57
C TYR A 183 -1.57 -29.16 3.23
N HIS A 184 -0.27 -29.09 2.89
CA HIS A 184 0.22 -29.65 1.64
C HIS A 184 0.09 -31.18 1.54
N PRO A 185 0.39 -31.98 2.58
CA PRO A 185 0.28 -33.45 2.48
C PRO A 185 -1.13 -33.96 2.20
N SER A 186 -2.15 -33.17 2.52
CA SER A 186 -3.56 -33.49 2.23
C SER A 186 -4.03 -33.02 0.85
N GLY A 187 -3.18 -32.32 0.09
CA GLY A 187 -3.54 -31.70 -1.19
C GLY A 187 -4.39 -30.45 -1.05
N LYS A 188 -4.48 -29.84 0.16
CA LYS A 188 -5.24 -28.63 0.36
C LYS A 188 -4.50 -27.37 -0.09
N LEU A 189 -3.18 -27.29 0.14
CA LEU A 189 -2.39 -26.10 -0.14
C LEU A 189 -1.13 -26.44 -0.91
N GLU A 190 -0.85 -25.70 -1.97
CA GLU A 190 0.47 -25.54 -2.58
C GLU A 190 0.94 -24.09 -2.35
N ILE A 191 2.26 -23.87 -2.26
CA ILE A 191 2.86 -22.54 -2.22
C ILE A 191 3.77 -22.37 -3.43
N LEU A 192 3.67 -21.22 -4.09
CA LEU A 192 4.59 -20.77 -5.11
C LEU A 192 5.31 -19.51 -4.62
N GLY A 193 6.59 -19.62 -4.31
CA GLY A 193 7.43 -18.45 -4.00
C GLY A 193 7.86 -17.75 -5.29
N VAL A 194 7.50 -16.48 -5.43
CA VAL A 194 7.87 -15.62 -6.56
C VAL A 194 8.86 -14.58 -6.05
N SER A 195 10.14 -14.76 -6.36
CA SER A 195 11.19 -13.86 -5.92
C SER A 195 11.30 -12.62 -6.82
N CYS A 196 11.32 -11.45 -6.22
CA CYS A 196 11.65 -10.17 -6.88
C CYS A 196 13.16 -9.85 -6.82
N ASP A 197 14.01 -10.81 -6.48
CA ASP A 197 15.48 -10.63 -6.42
C ASP A 197 16.08 -10.37 -7.80
N ARG A 198 17.02 -9.42 -7.85
CA ARG A 198 17.89 -9.23 -9.03
C ARG A 198 19.06 -10.18 -9.04
N ASP A 199 19.56 -10.55 -7.85
CA ASP A 199 20.69 -11.44 -7.65
C ASP A 199 20.18 -12.87 -7.42
N GLU A 200 20.45 -13.74 -8.39
CA GLU A 200 20.08 -15.15 -8.33
C GLU A 200 20.78 -15.89 -7.19
N ALA A 201 22.05 -15.59 -6.95
CA ALA A 201 22.81 -16.26 -5.89
C ALA A 201 22.27 -15.91 -4.49
N ALA A 202 21.86 -14.64 -4.28
CA ALA A 202 21.22 -14.20 -3.03
C ALA A 202 19.86 -14.89 -2.83
N TRP A 203 19.06 -15.02 -3.90
CA TRP A 203 17.79 -15.73 -3.87
C TRP A 203 17.96 -17.21 -3.49
N LEU A 204 18.83 -17.93 -4.18
CA LEU A 204 19.09 -19.37 -3.92
C LEU A 204 19.61 -19.58 -2.50
N LYS A 205 20.52 -18.73 -2.05
CA LYS A 205 21.05 -18.78 -0.68
C LYS A 205 19.94 -18.58 0.37
N ALA A 206 19.01 -17.65 0.14
CA ALA A 206 17.91 -17.42 1.06
C ALA A 206 16.94 -18.60 1.13
N ILE A 207 16.64 -19.26 0.01
CA ILE A 207 15.84 -20.50 -0.01
C ILE A 207 16.49 -21.58 0.84
N GLU A 208 17.81 -21.77 0.71
CA GLU A 208 18.57 -22.76 1.48
C GLU A 208 18.61 -22.40 2.98
N GLU A 209 18.95 -21.14 3.31
CA GLU A 209 19.03 -20.67 4.71
C GLU A 209 17.71 -20.78 5.47
N ASP A 210 16.59 -20.47 4.81
CA ASP A 210 15.26 -20.53 5.42
C ASP A 210 14.62 -21.92 5.24
N GLU A 211 15.29 -22.85 4.57
CA GLU A 211 14.81 -24.22 4.30
C GLU A 211 13.38 -24.22 3.72
N LEU A 212 13.14 -23.46 2.65
CA LEU A 212 11.83 -23.29 2.05
C LEU A 212 11.47 -24.50 1.17
N PRO A 213 10.44 -25.32 1.53
CA PRO A 213 10.23 -26.62 0.90
C PRO A 213 9.38 -26.61 -0.38
N TRP A 214 8.80 -25.47 -0.73
CA TRP A 214 7.89 -25.34 -1.88
C TRP A 214 8.59 -24.91 -3.15
N LEU A 215 7.84 -24.78 -4.23
CA LEU A 215 8.34 -24.37 -5.54
C LEU A 215 8.65 -22.86 -5.57
N HIS A 216 9.74 -22.52 -6.26
CA HIS A 216 10.17 -21.15 -6.40
C HIS A 216 10.46 -20.79 -7.85
N ILE A 217 10.03 -19.60 -8.27
CA ILE A 217 10.41 -18.93 -9.50
C ILE A 217 10.97 -17.55 -9.19
N ARG A 218 11.79 -17.00 -10.10
CA ARG A 218 12.36 -15.66 -9.93
C ARG A 218 11.96 -14.75 -11.09
N ASP A 219 11.53 -13.53 -10.77
CA ASP A 219 11.27 -12.48 -11.73
C ASP A 219 12.54 -12.13 -12.51
N GLN A 220 12.47 -12.26 -13.83
CA GLN A 220 13.60 -11.96 -14.74
C GLN A 220 13.62 -10.50 -15.19
N ARG A 221 12.63 -9.68 -14.78
CA ARG A 221 12.46 -8.29 -15.19
C ARG A 221 12.36 -8.07 -16.71
N ALA A 222 11.92 -9.11 -17.41
CA ALA A 222 11.75 -9.08 -18.86
C ALA A 222 10.63 -10.03 -19.29
N GLU A 223 9.82 -9.59 -20.24
CA GLU A 223 8.77 -10.42 -20.82
C GLU A 223 9.32 -11.72 -21.42
N PRO A 224 8.65 -12.84 -21.26
CA PRO A 224 7.37 -13.03 -20.52
C PRO A 224 7.57 -13.39 -19.03
N TYR A 225 8.79 -13.26 -18.49
CA TYR A 225 9.19 -13.75 -17.17
C TYR A 225 9.29 -12.63 -16.12
N ASN A 226 8.25 -11.79 -16.03
CA ASN A 226 8.17 -10.64 -15.12
C ASN A 226 6.92 -10.67 -14.22
N PRO A 227 6.71 -11.74 -13.42
CA PRO A 227 5.51 -11.94 -12.61
C PRO A 227 5.23 -10.79 -11.63
N CYS A 228 6.25 -10.09 -11.13
CA CYS A 228 6.05 -8.97 -10.22
C CYS A 228 5.30 -7.80 -10.89
N ASP A 229 5.59 -7.53 -12.16
CA ASP A 229 4.89 -6.48 -12.93
C ASP A 229 3.44 -6.89 -13.25
N HIS A 230 3.19 -8.16 -13.57
CA HIS A 230 1.85 -8.67 -13.88
C HIS A 230 0.90 -8.55 -12.68
N TYR A 231 1.40 -8.70 -11.46
CA TYR A 231 0.62 -8.54 -10.23
C TYR A 231 0.72 -7.15 -9.61
N GLY A 232 1.39 -6.20 -10.28
CA GLY A 232 1.53 -4.81 -9.84
C GLY A 232 2.18 -4.70 -8.46
N ILE A 233 3.29 -5.40 -8.28
CA ILE A 233 3.93 -5.50 -6.97
C ILE A 233 4.84 -4.30 -6.75
N SER A 234 4.36 -3.37 -5.96
CA SER A 234 5.10 -2.20 -5.48
C SER A 234 5.68 -2.40 -4.08
N ALA A 235 5.10 -3.32 -3.32
CA ALA A 235 5.54 -3.65 -1.96
C ALA A 235 5.53 -5.16 -1.72
N ILE A 236 6.52 -5.66 -0.98
CA ILE A 236 6.62 -7.03 -0.51
C ILE A 236 6.78 -7.07 1.02
N PRO A 237 6.26 -8.08 1.74
CA PRO A 237 5.61 -9.27 1.20
C PRO A 237 4.24 -8.97 0.60
N THR A 238 3.86 -9.70 -0.45
CA THR A 238 2.48 -9.75 -0.95
C THR A 238 2.11 -11.21 -1.17
N THR A 239 0.98 -11.64 -0.63
CA THR A 239 0.45 -12.99 -0.80
C THR A 239 -0.89 -12.96 -1.51
N ILE A 240 -1.14 -13.96 -2.38
CA ILE A 240 -2.40 -14.09 -3.12
C ILE A 240 -2.84 -15.55 -3.00
N LEU A 241 -4.00 -15.78 -2.42
CA LEU A 241 -4.59 -17.12 -2.28
C LEU A 241 -5.59 -17.36 -3.42
N ILE A 242 -5.39 -18.45 -4.16
CA ILE A 242 -6.15 -18.83 -5.36
C ILE A 242 -6.78 -20.19 -5.10
N ASN A 243 -8.07 -20.34 -5.38
CA ASN A 243 -8.75 -21.63 -5.27
C ASN A 243 -8.53 -22.50 -6.53
N LYS A 244 -8.97 -23.76 -6.48
CA LYS A 244 -8.80 -24.71 -7.58
C LYS A 244 -9.54 -24.36 -8.87
N GLU A 245 -10.56 -23.49 -8.79
CA GLU A 245 -11.27 -22.96 -9.94
C GLU A 245 -10.52 -21.77 -10.59
N GLY A 246 -9.39 -21.36 -10.04
CA GLY A 246 -8.59 -20.26 -10.52
C GLY A 246 -9.09 -18.88 -10.10
N MET A 247 -9.91 -18.81 -9.05
CA MET A 247 -10.39 -17.54 -8.51
C MET A 247 -9.54 -17.10 -7.32
N ILE A 248 -9.16 -15.85 -7.29
CA ILE A 248 -8.51 -15.23 -6.13
C ILE A 248 -9.52 -15.18 -4.98
N VAL A 249 -9.17 -15.78 -3.85
CA VAL A 249 -10.01 -15.77 -2.64
C VAL A 249 -9.53 -14.78 -1.59
N GLY A 250 -8.29 -14.30 -1.71
CA GLY A 250 -7.78 -13.26 -0.85
C GLY A 250 -6.37 -12.79 -1.25
N ARG A 251 -6.05 -11.57 -0.82
CA ARG A 251 -4.72 -10.94 -0.97
C ARG A 251 -4.27 -10.44 0.39
N ASN A 252 -3.01 -10.71 0.75
CA ASN A 252 -2.40 -10.32 2.03
C ASN A 252 -3.20 -10.76 3.26
N LEU A 253 -3.82 -11.94 3.19
CA LEU A 253 -4.52 -12.55 4.32
C LEU A 253 -3.53 -12.86 5.44
N ASN A 254 -3.95 -12.69 6.69
CA ASN A 254 -3.19 -13.15 7.82
C ASN A 254 -3.35 -14.68 8.00
N GLU A 255 -2.53 -15.27 8.86
CA GLU A 255 -2.51 -16.72 9.10
C GLU A 255 -3.89 -17.27 9.46
N ALA A 256 -4.60 -16.63 10.40
CA ALA A 256 -5.90 -17.08 10.87
C ALA A 256 -6.97 -17.04 9.77
N GLU A 257 -6.92 -16.04 8.89
CA GLU A 257 -7.81 -15.93 7.73
C GLU A 257 -7.53 -17.03 6.69
N ILE A 258 -6.25 -17.33 6.46
CA ILE A 258 -5.85 -18.43 5.57
C ILE A 258 -6.34 -19.77 6.15
N GLU A 259 -6.10 -20.03 7.44
CA GLU A 259 -6.55 -21.24 8.11
C GLU A 259 -8.08 -21.38 8.11
N GLU A 260 -8.81 -20.29 8.33
CA GLU A 260 -10.27 -20.32 8.25
C GLU A 260 -10.75 -20.76 6.86
N ILE A 261 -10.08 -20.30 5.79
CA ILE A 261 -10.41 -20.70 4.41
C ILE A 261 -10.05 -22.17 4.17
N LEU A 262 -8.84 -22.59 4.58
CA LEU A 262 -8.35 -23.95 4.37
C LEU A 262 -9.13 -25.01 5.17
N ASN A 263 -9.83 -24.62 6.24
CA ASN A 263 -10.62 -25.52 7.08
C ASN A 263 -12.11 -25.61 6.71
N LYS A 264 -12.53 -24.89 5.69
CA LYS A 264 -13.90 -24.98 5.13
C LYS A 264 -14.02 -26.15 4.17
#